data_0ca069eed92fb4817ab2c93acc7d968c
#
_entry.id   0ca069eed92fb4817ab2c93acc7d968c
#
_cell.length_a   1.000
_cell.length_b   1.000
_cell.length_c   1.000
_cell.angle_alpha   90.00
_cell.angle_beta   90.00
_cell.angle_gamma   90.00
#
_symmetry.space_group_name_H-M   'P 1'
#
loop_
_entity.id
_entity.type
_entity.pdbx_description
1 polymer ?
#
loop_
_entity_poly.entity_id
_entity_poly.type
_entity_poly.pdbx_seq_one_letter_code
_entity_poly.pdbx_strand_id
1 'polypeptide(L)'
;MGFYIRWKLDETPLFDRLNRGRPGREQSPVRDLFREHPGPLCIGVGLVAVGAVCNHLANYMPTYLIRELKLNLSSAYIGLFVFGCALSLAPFIGTWCDRAGRKPLMIASAAGMLILAYPSFWALNRWPGELSLVVVQSVLGLLLVVYAVPAYVVGAGLFPTRVRSTGLAIIYSVGVTIFGSLTPFAGTLLVALTGDRIAVAYWFIAAAIISLAALARLPDRAREKID
;
A
#
# COMPACT_ATOMS: atom_id res chain seq x y z
N MET A 1 -13.78 21.98 -13.30
CA MET A 1 -13.65 22.53 -11.95
C MET A 1 -12.21 22.65 -11.47
N GLY A 2 -11.33 21.63 -11.59
CA GLY A 2 -9.94 21.69 -11.12
C GLY A 2 -9.09 22.84 -11.68
N PHE A 3 -9.26 23.19 -12.94
CA PHE A 3 -8.52 24.28 -13.58
C PHE A 3 -8.88 25.68 -13.02
N TYR A 4 -10.16 25.90 -12.71
CA TYR A 4 -10.65 27.15 -12.13
C TYR A 4 -10.14 27.37 -10.70
N ILE A 5 -10.10 26.30 -9.91
CA ILE A 5 -9.57 26.32 -8.54
C ILE A 5 -8.08 26.63 -8.56
N ARG A 6 -7.32 26.00 -9.47
CA ARG A 6 -5.87 26.21 -9.59
C ARG A 6 -5.49 27.63 -10.03
N TRP A 7 -6.35 28.29 -10.78
CA TRP A 7 -6.11 29.66 -11.25
C TRP A 7 -6.46 30.74 -10.21
N LYS A 8 -7.32 30.41 -9.23
CA LYS A 8 -7.82 31.34 -8.21
C LYS A 8 -7.22 31.15 -6.81
N LEU A 9 -6.46 30.08 -6.59
CA LEU A 9 -5.76 29.84 -5.33
C LEU A 9 -4.39 30.49 -5.40
N ASP A 10 -4.21 31.55 -4.60
CA ASP A 10 -2.90 32.10 -4.31
C ASP A 10 -2.04 31.04 -3.59
N GLU A 11 -0.73 31.05 -3.85
CA GLU A 11 0.20 30.14 -3.18
C GLU A 11 0.20 30.38 -1.67
N THR A 12 0.35 29.31 -0.90
CA THR A 12 0.32 29.44 0.56
C THR A 12 1.46 30.33 1.05
N PRO A 13 1.25 31.20 2.07
CA PRO A 13 2.30 32.07 2.61
C PRO A 13 3.58 31.34 3.05
N LEU A 14 3.45 30.06 3.38
CA LEU A 14 4.58 29.20 3.72
C LEU A 14 5.45 28.87 2.49
N PHE A 15 4.85 28.63 1.34
CA PHE A 15 5.54 28.36 0.07
C PHE A 15 6.31 29.61 -0.40
N ASP A 16 5.69 30.79 -0.30
CA ASP A 16 6.32 32.07 -0.61
C ASP A 16 7.52 32.38 0.29
N ARG A 17 7.44 32.09 1.57
CA ARG A 17 8.56 32.26 2.52
C ARG A 17 9.72 31.33 2.20
N LEU A 18 9.47 30.09 1.79
CA LEU A 18 10.48 29.12 1.40
C LEU A 18 11.20 29.50 0.09
N ASN A 19 10.45 30.12 -0.84
CA ASN A 19 10.99 30.57 -2.14
C ASN A 19 11.78 31.89 -2.03
N ARG A 20 11.41 32.83 -1.17
CA ARG A 20 12.10 34.11 -0.99
C ARG A 20 13.53 33.97 -0.43
N GLY A 21 13.85 32.85 0.19
CA GLY A 21 15.18 32.62 0.78
C GLY A 21 16.29 32.17 -0.20
N ARG A 22 15.97 31.89 -1.48
CA ARG A 22 16.98 31.45 -2.47
C ARG A 22 16.63 31.86 -3.89
N PRO A 23 16.92 33.09 -4.31
CA PRO A 23 16.84 33.47 -5.72
C PRO A 23 17.94 32.75 -6.50
N GLY A 24 17.57 31.92 -7.49
CA GLY A 24 18.49 31.51 -8.55
C GLY A 24 18.88 30.04 -8.69
N ARG A 25 18.23 29.11 -7.98
CA ARG A 25 18.45 27.67 -8.25
C ARG A 25 17.13 26.96 -8.56
N GLU A 26 16.79 26.86 -9.84
CA GLU A 26 15.84 25.87 -10.36
C GLU A 26 16.43 24.46 -10.18
N GLN A 27 16.53 24.01 -8.92
CA GLN A 27 16.90 22.62 -8.65
C GLN A 27 15.63 21.77 -8.85
N SER A 28 15.68 20.87 -9.81
CA SER A 28 14.59 19.90 -10.02
C SER A 28 14.36 19.12 -8.71
N PRO A 29 13.18 19.20 -8.09
CA PRO A 29 12.89 18.49 -6.84
C PRO A 29 13.14 16.99 -6.93
N VAL A 30 12.99 16.43 -8.13
CA VAL A 30 13.24 15.01 -8.42
C VAL A 30 14.73 14.69 -8.31
N ARG A 31 15.61 15.53 -8.89
CA ARG A 31 17.06 15.30 -8.86
C ARG A 31 17.60 15.41 -7.44
N ASP A 32 17.15 16.40 -6.67
CA ASP A 32 17.52 16.58 -5.28
C ASP A 32 17.12 15.36 -4.45
N LEU A 33 15.92 14.81 -4.71
CA LEU A 33 15.38 13.68 -3.98
C LEU A 33 16.21 12.40 -4.17
N PHE A 34 16.58 12.09 -5.41
CA PHE A 34 17.41 10.91 -5.71
C PHE A 34 18.85 11.07 -5.20
N ARG A 35 19.38 12.30 -5.12
CA ARG A 35 20.75 12.56 -4.73
C ARG A 35 20.93 12.70 -3.22
N GLU A 36 19.98 13.36 -2.55
CA GLU A 36 20.08 13.69 -1.12
C GLU A 36 19.31 12.70 -0.23
N HIS A 37 18.29 12.00 -0.78
CA HIS A 37 17.39 11.15 0.01
C HIS A 37 17.17 9.73 -0.57
N PRO A 38 18.22 9.01 -1.03
CA PRO A 38 18.05 7.66 -1.60
C PRO A 38 17.55 6.64 -0.56
N GLY A 39 18.01 6.74 0.70
CA GLY A 39 17.59 5.86 1.79
C GLY A 39 16.10 5.97 2.09
N PRO A 40 15.56 7.17 2.37
CA PRO A 40 14.12 7.40 2.50
C PRO A 40 13.29 6.92 1.31
N LEU A 41 13.76 7.05 0.07
CA LEU A 41 13.09 6.53 -1.12
C LEU A 41 12.98 5.00 -1.08
N CYS A 42 14.08 4.29 -0.81
CA CYS A 42 14.07 2.82 -0.72
C CYS A 42 13.15 2.33 0.40
N ILE A 43 13.21 2.95 1.59
CA ILE A 43 12.32 2.63 2.70
C ILE A 43 10.86 2.88 2.30
N GLY A 44 10.57 4.02 1.69
CA GLY A 44 9.22 4.38 1.26
C GLY A 44 8.63 3.41 0.23
N VAL A 45 9.41 3.01 -0.78
CA VAL A 45 9.01 1.99 -1.77
C VAL A 45 8.72 0.66 -1.08
N GLY A 46 9.59 0.24 -0.13
CA GLY A 46 9.37 -0.97 0.66
C GLY A 46 8.11 -0.89 1.53
N LEU A 47 7.80 0.27 2.11
CA LEU A 47 6.55 0.48 2.85
C LEU A 47 5.30 0.28 1.97
N VAL A 48 5.34 0.69 0.72
CA VAL A 48 4.19 0.55 -0.19
C VAL A 48 3.97 -0.90 -0.62
N ALA A 49 5.00 -1.76 -0.60
CA ALA A 49 5.00 -3.08 -1.23
C ALA A 49 3.82 -3.98 -0.81
N VAL A 50 3.65 -4.27 0.49
CA VAL A 50 2.58 -5.19 0.94
C VAL A 50 1.18 -4.63 0.69
N GLY A 51 0.99 -3.33 0.90
CA GLY A 51 -0.28 -2.68 0.63
C GLY A 51 -0.65 -2.71 -0.86
N ALA A 52 0.33 -2.46 -1.73
CA ALA A 52 0.15 -2.52 -3.17
C ALA A 52 -0.20 -3.94 -3.64
N VAL A 53 0.54 -4.95 -3.17
CA VAL A 53 0.25 -6.36 -3.51
C VAL A 53 -1.12 -6.77 -3.01
N CYS A 54 -1.46 -6.48 -1.75
CA CYS A 54 -2.76 -6.84 -1.17
C CYS A 54 -3.94 -6.24 -1.97
N ASN A 55 -3.85 -4.94 -2.30
CA ASN A 55 -4.87 -4.26 -3.10
C ASN A 55 -5.01 -4.86 -4.51
N HIS A 56 -3.89 -5.12 -5.19
CA HIS A 56 -3.92 -5.69 -6.54
C HIS A 56 -4.29 -7.17 -6.56
N LEU A 57 -3.97 -7.92 -5.50
CA LEU A 57 -4.47 -9.29 -5.33
C LEU A 57 -5.99 -9.31 -5.21
N ALA A 58 -6.61 -8.39 -4.45
CA ALA A 58 -8.06 -8.29 -4.37
C ALA A 58 -8.70 -8.07 -5.74
N ASN A 59 -8.09 -7.20 -6.57
CA ASN A 59 -8.55 -6.98 -7.96
C ASN A 59 -8.27 -8.19 -8.88
N TYR A 60 -7.24 -8.99 -8.61
CA TYR A 60 -6.93 -10.22 -9.35
C TYR A 60 -7.80 -11.40 -8.92
N MET A 61 -8.40 -11.37 -7.72
CA MET A 61 -9.24 -12.46 -7.17
C MET A 61 -10.33 -12.93 -8.13
N PRO A 62 -11.12 -12.07 -8.80
CA PRO A 62 -12.12 -12.57 -9.76
C PRO A 62 -11.51 -13.44 -10.85
N THR A 63 -10.37 -13.05 -11.41
CA THR A 63 -9.67 -13.83 -12.42
C THR A 63 -9.18 -15.17 -11.88
N TYR A 64 -8.59 -15.16 -10.68
CA TYR A 64 -8.11 -16.37 -10.00
C TYR A 64 -9.27 -17.35 -9.70
N LEU A 65 -10.36 -16.86 -9.15
CA LEU A 65 -11.51 -17.67 -8.78
C LEU A 65 -12.17 -18.33 -9.99
N ILE A 66 -12.30 -17.59 -11.09
CA ILE A 66 -12.91 -18.12 -12.33
C ILE A 66 -11.95 -19.11 -13.01
N ARG A 67 -10.68 -18.78 -13.15
CA ARG A 67 -9.72 -19.61 -13.90
C ARG A 67 -9.30 -20.86 -13.12
N GLU A 68 -8.94 -20.71 -11.87
CA GLU A 68 -8.33 -21.78 -11.07
C GLU A 68 -9.37 -22.59 -10.28
N LEU A 69 -10.36 -21.91 -9.69
CA LEU A 69 -11.37 -22.55 -8.83
C LEU A 69 -12.69 -22.83 -9.53
N LYS A 70 -12.86 -22.37 -10.78
CA LYS A 70 -14.07 -22.60 -11.60
C LYS A 70 -15.36 -22.11 -10.95
N LEU A 71 -15.28 -21.07 -10.11
CA LEU A 71 -16.42 -20.44 -9.47
C LEU A 71 -17.17 -19.50 -10.42
N ASN A 72 -18.43 -19.20 -10.08
CA ASN A 72 -19.27 -18.30 -10.85
C ASN A 72 -18.79 -16.85 -10.76
N LEU A 73 -19.03 -16.09 -11.82
CA LEU A 73 -18.69 -14.67 -11.91
C LEU A 73 -19.30 -13.84 -10.77
N SER A 74 -20.55 -14.13 -10.38
CA SER A 74 -21.24 -13.43 -9.30
C SER A 74 -20.51 -13.57 -7.96
N SER A 75 -20.12 -14.79 -7.60
CA SER A 75 -19.36 -15.06 -6.37
C SER A 75 -18.03 -14.34 -6.34
N ALA A 76 -17.34 -14.25 -7.49
CA ALA A 76 -16.06 -13.55 -7.61
C ALA A 76 -16.19 -12.05 -7.31
N TYR A 77 -17.24 -11.40 -7.79
CA TYR A 77 -17.48 -9.98 -7.52
C TYR A 77 -18.01 -9.69 -6.12
N ILE A 78 -18.70 -10.63 -5.46
CA ILE A 78 -19.09 -10.52 -4.04
C ILE A 78 -17.82 -10.31 -3.17
N GLY A 79 -16.76 -11.08 -3.40
CA GLY A 79 -15.52 -10.92 -2.68
C GLY A 79 -14.89 -9.53 -2.85
N LEU A 80 -14.87 -9.01 -4.07
CA LEU A 80 -14.36 -7.67 -4.35
C LEU A 80 -15.21 -6.57 -3.68
N PHE A 81 -16.53 -6.72 -3.69
CA PHE A 81 -17.44 -5.81 -3.01
C PHE A 81 -17.19 -5.79 -1.49
N VAL A 82 -17.07 -6.96 -0.87
CA VAL A 82 -16.75 -7.10 0.57
C VAL A 82 -15.41 -6.47 0.92
N PHE A 83 -14.40 -6.67 0.09
CA PHE A 83 -13.11 -6.01 0.24
C PHE A 83 -13.24 -4.47 0.19
N GLY A 84 -14.01 -3.94 -0.76
CA GLY A 84 -14.32 -2.51 -0.86
C GLY A 84 -15.04 -1.96 0.37
N CYS A 85 -15.99 -2.72 0.94
CA CYS A 85 -16.66 -2.38 2.19
C CYS A 85 -15.66 -2.30 3.37
N ALA A 86 -14.69 -3.20 3.44
CA ALA A 86 -13.64 -3.13 4.46
C ALA A 86 -12.78 -1.85 4.30
N LEU A 87 -12.44 -1.46 3.06
CA LEU A 87 -11.69 -0.23 2.80
C LEU A 87 -12.47 1.03 3.16
N SER A 88 -13.80 1.04 3.09
CA SER A 88 -14.62 2.19 3.48
C SER A 88 -14.58 2.51 4.98
N LEU A 89 -14.02 1.60 5.79
CA LEU A 89 -13.75 1.84 7.22
C LEU A 89 -12.52 2.74 7.48
N ALA A 90 -11.81 3.16 6.45
CA ALA A 90 -10.59 3.98 6.56
C ALA A 90 -10.73 5.21 7.49
N PRO A 91 -11.83 6.01 7.47
CA PRO A 91 -11.98 7.14 8.37
C PRO A 91 -11.98 6.75 9.86
N PHE A 92 -12.61 5.62 10.20
CA PHE A 92 -12.66 5.12 11.59
C PHE A 92 -11.29 4.58 12.04
N ILE A 93 -10.61 3.88 11.15
CA ILE A 93 -9.25 3.38 11.40
C ILE A 93 -8.27 4.53 11.59
N GLY A 94 -8.42 5.65 10.87
CA GLY A 94 -7.61 6.85 11.02
C GLY A 94 -7.62 7.37 12.47
N THR A 95 -8.79 7.53 13.07
CA THR A 95 -8.93 7.99 14.46
C THR A 95 -8.33 7.01 15.47
N TRP A 96 -8.40 5.72 15.19
CA TRP A 96 -7.79 4.69 16.03
C TRP A 96 -6.26 4.66 15.89
N CYS A 97 -5.73 4.83 14.69
CA CYS A 97 -4.30 4.93 14.41
C CYS A 97 -3.61 6.07 15.16
N ASP A 98 -4.28 7.21 15.31
CA ASP A 98 -3.74 8.35 16.03
C ASP A 98 -3.61 8.10 17.54
N ARG A 99 -4.45 7.21 18.10
CA ARG A 99 -4.42 6.82 19.53
C ARG A 99 -3.44 5.67 19.80
N ALA A 100 -3.46 4.63 18.98
CA ALA A 100 -2.67 3.42 19.19
C ALA A 100 -1.20 3.54 18.73
N GLY A 101 -0.90 4.56 17.91
CA GLY A 101 0.41 4.75 17.28
C GLY A 101 0.50 4.10 15.91
N ARG A 102 1.09 4.82 14.97
CA ARG A 102 1.13 4.45 13.54
C ARG A 102 2.02 3.24 13.26
N LYS A 103 3.26 3.26 13.77
CA LYS A 103 4.28 2.21 13.51
C LYS A 103 3.85 0.83 14.05
N PRO A 104 3.40 0.67 15.31
CA PRO A 104 2.99 -0.64 15.83
C PRO A 104 1.79 -1.23 15.07
N LEU A 105 0.83 -0.40 14.66
CA LEU A 105 -0.31 -0.88 13.86
C LEU A 105 0.11 -1.36 12.47
N MET A 106 1.04 -0.65 11.81
CA MET A 106 1.59 -1.09 10.53
C MET A 106 2.34 -2.42 10.67
N ILE A 107 3.16 -2.57 11.71
CA ILE A 107 3.88 -3.82 11.98
C ILE A 107 2.91 -4.97 12.24
N ALA A 108 1.93 -4.78 13.12
CA ALA A 108 0.94 -5.80 13.43
C ALA A 108 0.13 -6.21 12.20
N SER A 109 -0.29 -5.24 11.39
CA SER A 109 -1.04 -5.49 10.16
C SER A 109 -0.19 -6.20 9.09
N ALA A 110 1.06 -5.75 8.86
CA ALA A 110 1.96 -6.41 7.92
C ALA A 110 2.34 -7.82 8.35
N ALA A 111 2.54 -8.05 9.66
CA ALA A 111 2.75 -9.38 10.22
C ALA A 111 1.50 -10.26 10.08
N GLY A 112 0.31 -9.70 10.32
CA GLY A 112 -0.96 -10.38 10.07
C GLY A 112 -1.11 -10.81 8.60
N MET A 113 -0.78 -9.92 7.66
CA MET A 113 -0.78 -10.23 6.23
C MET A 113 0.23 -11.33 5.89
N LEU A 114 1.44 -11.29 6.46
CA LEU A 114 2.46 -12.32 6.27
C LEU A 114 1.99 -13.70 6.74
N ILE A 115 1.44 -13.76 7.96
CA ILE A 115 0.97 -15.01 8.57
C ILE A 115 -0.23 -15.57 7.82
N LEU A 116 -1.17 -14.70 7.42
CA LEU A 116 -2.42 -15.09 6.79
C LEU A 116 -2.32 -15.26 5.27
N ALA A 117 -1.20 -14.86 4.64
CA ALA A 117 -1.03 -14.98 3.20
C ALA A 117 -1.24 -16.42 2.72
N TYR A 118 -0.47 -17.38 3.22
CA TYR A 118 -0.58 -18.78 2.83
C TYR A 118 -1.91 -19.42 3.27
N PRO A 119 -2.37 -19.31 4.55
CA PRO A 119 -3.64 -19.87 4.98
C PRO A 119 -4.85 -19.36 4.19
N SER A 120 -4.85 -18.10 3.75
CA SER A 120 -5.92 -17.52 2.96
C SER A 120 -6.09 -18.24 1.62
N PHE A 121 -4.99 -18.40 0.87
CA PHE A 121 -5.03 -19.11 -0.41
C PHE A 121 -5.28 -20.61 -0.23
N TRP A 122 -4.74 -21.22 0.83
CA TRP A 122 -5.01 -22.61 1.17
C TRP A 122 -6.50 -22.83 1.46
N ALA A 123 -7.12 -21.97 2.28
CA ALA A 123 -8.54 -22.06 2.61
C ALA A 123 -9.43 -21.91 1.36
N LEU A 124 -9.12 -20.95 0.47
CA LEU A 124 -9.84 -20.76 -0.78
C LEU A 124 -9.77 -21.98 -1.71
N ASN A 125 -8.61 -22.68 -1.72
CA ASN A 125 -8.44 -23.89 -2.53
C ASN A 125 -9.09 -25.13 -1.89
N ARG A 126 -9.06 -25.23 -0.56
CA ARG A 126 -9.62 -26.39 0.18
C ARG A 126 -11.14 -26.36 0.29
N TRP A 127 -11.70 -25.16 0.44
CA TRP A 127 -13.14 -24.92 0.57
C TRP A 127 -13.58 -23.84 -0.42
N PRO A 128 -13.59 -24.15 -1.73
CA PRO A 128 -14.00 -23.17 -2.73
C PRO A 128 -15.48 -22.83 -2.57
N GLY A 129 -15.80 -21.61 -2.16
CA GLY A 129 -17.16 -21.14 -1.95
C GLY A 129 -17.25 -19.70 -1.53
N GLU A 130 -18.47 -19.15 -1.53
CA GLU A 130 -18.73 -17.76 -1.22
C GLU A 130 -18.32 -17.39 0.22
N LEU A 131 -18.57 -18.28 1.18
CA LEU A 131 -18.26 -18.03 2.58
C LEU A 131 -16.76 -17.87 2.82
N SER A 132 -15.94 -18.78 2.29
CA SER A 132 -14.47 -18.68 2.41
C SER A 132 -13.94 -17.44 1.72
N LEU A 133 -14.51 -17.08 0.57
CA LEU A 133 -14.15 -15.86 -0.16
C LEU A 133 -14.49 -14.60 0.67
N VAL A 134 -15.69 -14.49 1.20
CA VAL A 134 -16.13 -13.38 2.04
C VAL A 134 -15.24 -13.23 3.26
N VAL A 135 -14.92 -14.33 3.96
CA VAL A 135 -14.05 -14.32 5.14
C VAL A 135 -12.64 -13.85 4.77
N VAL A 136 -12.04 -14.45 3.74
CA VAL A 136 -10.67 -14.09 3.33
C VAL A 136 -10.59 -12.63 2.88
N GLN A 137 -11.51 -12.17 2.05
CA GLN A 137 -11.52 -10.79 1.55
C GLN A 137 -11.81 -9.76 2.65
N SER A 138 -12.67 -10.10 3.63
CA SER A 138 -12.91 -9.25 4.81
C SER A 138 -11.66 -9.09 5.64
N VAL A 139 -10.98 -10.18 5.96
CA VAL A 139 -9.76 -10.18 6.78
C VAL A 139 -8.64 -9.43 6.09
N LEU A 140 -8.38 -9.72 4.81
CA LEU A 140 -7.34 -9.03 4.05
C LEU A 140 -7.65 -7.55 3.83
N GLY A 141 -8.91 -7.19 3.59
CA GLY A 141 -9.36 -5.81 3.46
C GLY A 141 -9.20 -5.02 4.76
N LEU A 142 -9.56 -5.61 5.91
CA LEU A 142 -9.35 -5.00 7.22
C LEU A 142 -7.87 -4.82 7.55
N LEU A 143 -7.03 -5.81 7.30
CA LEU A 143 -5.59 -5.69 7.47
C LEU A 143 -5.02 -4.61 6.55
N LEU A 144 -5.49 -4.56 5.30
CA LEU A 144 -5.02 -3.53 4.37
C LEU A 144 -5.37 -2.13 4.85
N VAL A 145 -6.59 -1.87 5.29
CA VAL A 145 -6.98 -0.52 5.73
C VAL A 145 -6.22 -0.08 6.98
N VAL A 146 -6.00 -1.01 7.93
CA VAL A 146 -5.19 -0.76 9.13
C VAL A 146 -3.73 -0.45 8.77
N TYR A 147 -3.21 -1.06 7.71
CA TYR A 147 -1.87 -0.79 7.18
C TYR A 147 -1.80 0.51 6.39
N ALA A 148 -2.69 0.68 5.41
CA ALA A 148 -2.62 1.72 4.41
C ALA A 148 -2.82 3.13 4.99
N VAL A 149 -3.76 3.29 5.92
CA VAL A 149 -4.07 4.60 6.52
C VAL A 149 -2.82 5.24 7.17
N PRO A 150 -2.12 4.59 8.10
CA PRO A 150 -0.89 5.17 8.66
C PRO A 150 0.27 5.19 7.66
N ALA A 151 0.33 4.28 6.67
CA ALA A 151 1.40 4.22 5.68
C ALA A 151 1.49 5.50 4.83
N TYR A 152 0.35 6.11 4.47
CA TYR A 152 0.32 7.39 3.76
C TYR A 152 0.96 8.51 4.57
N VAL A 153 0.64 8.61 5.85
CA VAL A 153 1.14 9.65 6.74
C VAL A 153 2.63 9.45 7.03
N VAL A 154 3.03 8.22 7.33
CA VAL A 154 4.43 7.85 7.58
C VAL A 154 5.27 8.06 6.33
N GLY A 155 4.78 7.64 5.16
CA GLY A 155 5.45 7.85 3.87
C GLY A 155 5.69 9.34 3.56
N ALA A 156 4.70 10.19 3.82
CA ALA A 156 4.86 11.64 3.67
C ALA A 156 5.91 12.22 4.65
N GLY A 157 5.95 11.68 5.88
CA GLY A 157 6.90 12.10 6.92
C GLY A 157 8.36 11.71 6.67
N LEU A 158 8.64 10.82 5.70
CA LEU A 158 10.02 10.45 5.34
C LEU A 158 10.80 11.60 4.70
N PHE A 159 10.12 12.59 4.15
CA PHE A 159 10.72 13.66 3.35
C PHE A 159 10.55 15.03 3.97
N PRO A 160 11.56 15.91 3.83
CA PRO A 160 11.45 17.33 4.21
C PRO A 160 10.28 18.00 3.45
N THR A 161 9.67 19.01 4.06
CA THR A 161 8.48 19.71 3.54
C THR A 161 8.62 20.15 2.07
N ARG A 162 9.82 20.58 1.67
CA ARG A 162 10.14 21.06 0.31
C ARG A 162 9.92 20.00 -0.78
N VAL A 163 10.28 18.73 -0.50
CA VAL A 163 10.22 17.64 -1.48
C VAL A 163 9.22 16.55 -1.10
N ARG A 164 8.41 16.78 -0.06
CA ARG A 164 7.47 15.81 0.52
C ARG A 164 6.47 15.26 -0.49
N SER A 165 5.81 16.14 -1.23
CA SER A 165 4.81 15.76 -2.24
C SER A 165 5.43 14.95 -3.38
N THR A 166 6.60 15.38 -3.87
CA THR A 166 7.33 14.69 -4.92
C THR A 166 7.85 13.34 -4.42
N GLY A 167 8.41 13.28 -3.20
CA GLY A 167 8.86 12.05 -2.58
C GLY A 167 7.74 11.04 -2.40
N LEU A 168 6.60 11.48 -1.87
CA LEU A 168 5.42 10.64 -1.71
C LEU A 168 4.92 10.11 -3.06
N ALA A 169 4.84 10.96 -4.09
CA ALA A 169 4.42 10.56 -5.43
C ALA A 169 5.36 9.49 -6.03
N ILE A 170 6.68 9.65 -5.85
CA ILE A 170 7.67 8.69 -6.37
C ILE A 170 7.57 7.34 -5.66
N ILE A 171 7.55 7.31 -4.31
CA ILE A 171 7.48 6.04 -3.59
C ILE A 171 6.20 5.28 -3.90
N TYR A 172 5.09 5.99 -4.08
CA TYR A 172 3.82 5.38 -4.48
C TYR A 172 3.86 4.87 -5.92
N SER A 173 4.27 5.70 -6.87
CA SER A 173 4.33 5.31 -8.28
C SER A 173 5.25 4.12 -8.50
N VAL A 174 6.45 4.16 -7.94
CA VAL A 174 7.44 3.08 -8.06
C VAL A 174 6.95 1.83 -7.32
N GLY A 175 6.49 1.98 -6.07
CA GLY A 175 6.03 0.87 -5.25
C GLY A 175 4.82 0.17 -5.84
N VAL A 176 3.81 0.91 -6.31
CA VAL A 176 2.63 0.34 -6.97
C VAL A 176 2.99 -0.30 -8.31
N THR A 177 3.88 0.31 -9.09
CA THR A 177 4.30 -0.27 -10.38
C THR A 177 5.04 -1.60 -10.18
N ILE A 178 6.02 -1.65 -9.27
CA ILE A 178 6.84 -2.86 -9.07
C ILE A 178 6.04 -3.96 -8.36
N PHE A 179 5.33 -3.62 -7.28
CA PHE A 179 4.68 -4.62 -6.46
C PHE A 179 3.21 -4.83 -6.82
N GLY A 180 2.48 -3.76 -7.07
CA GLY A 180 1.06 -3.81 -7.38
C GLY A 180 0.77 -4.28 -8.80
N SER A 181 1.21 -3.52 -9.80
CA SER A 181 0.86 -3.80 -11.21
C SER A 181 1.43 -5.13 -11.72
N LEU A 182 2.57 -5.59 -11.19
CA LEU A 182 3.12 -6.90 -11.51
C LEU A 182 2.40 -8.05 -10.80
N THR A 183 1.53 -7.80 -9.83
CA THR A 183 0.86 -8.86 -9.05
C THR A 183 0.08 -9.86 -9.90
N PRO A 184 -0.77 -9.49 -10.87
CA PRO A 184 -1.47 -10.45 -11.71
C PRO A 184 -0.52 -11.30 -12.55
N PHE A 185 0.55 -10.68 -13.07
CA PHE A 185 1.57 -11.39 -13.84
C PHE A 185 2.36 -12.36 -12.96
N ALA A 186 2.87 -11.89 -11.82
CA ALA A 186 3.62 -12.72 -10.87
C ALA A 186 2.78 -13.89 -10.35
N GLY A 187 1.51 -13.64 -10.01
CA GLY A 187 0.58 -14.68 -9.57
C GLY A 187 0.38 -15.75 -10.65
N THR A 188 0.09 -15.35 -11.87
CA THR A 188 -0.10 -16.28 -12.99
C THR A 188 1.18 -17.06 -13.33
N LEU A 189 2.33 -16.37 -13.32
CA LEU A 189 3.63 -16.99 -13.59
C LEU A 189 4.00 -18.02 -12.53
N LEU A 190 3.82 -17.69 -11.23
CA LEU A 190 4.12 -18.61 -10.13
C LEU A 190 3.26 -19.88 -10.21
N VAL A 191 1.97 -19.75 -10.50
CA VAL A 191 1.10 -20.92 -10.70
C VAL A 191 1.55 -21.74 -11.90
N ALA A 192 1.92 -21.11 -13.02
CA ALA A 192 2.38 -21.81 -14.21
C ALA A 192 3.70 -22.55 -14.00
N LEU A 193 4.63 -21.99 -13.23
CA LEU A 193 5.95 -22.59 -12.97
C LEU A 193 5.91 -23.71 -11.93
N THR A 194 5.07 -23.57 -10.91
CA THR A 194 5.01 -24.51 -9.79
C THR A 194 3.95 -25.60 -9.96
N GLY A 195 2.95 -25.36 -10.80
CA GLY A 195 1.75 -26.20 -10.88
C GLY A 195 0.84 -26.10 -9.64
N ASP A 196 1.21 -25.28 -8.65
CA ASP A 196 0.46 -25.10 -7.41
C ASP A 196 -0.32 -23.77 -7.45
N ARG A 197 -1.63 -23.87 -7.29
CA ARG A 197 -2.54 -22.71 -7.24
C ARG A 197 -2.28 -21.80 -6.03
N ILE A 198 -1.72 -22.34 -4.94
CA ILE A 198 -1.40 -21.57 -3.74
C ILE A 198 -0.13 -20.72 -3.93
N ALA A 199 0.66 -20.96 -4.98
CA ALA A 199 1.92 -20.25 -5.23
C ALA A 199 1.78 -18.71 -5.31
N VAL A 200 0.60 -18.20 -5.62
CA VAL A 200 0.29 -16.75 -5.55
C VAL A 200 0.61 -16.17 -4.17
N ALA A 201 0.44 -16.96 -3.10
CA ALA A 201 0.75 -16.54 -1.73
C ALA A 201 2.24 -16.19 -1.55
N TYR A 202 3.16 -16.80 -2.28
CA TYR A 202 4.60 -16.52 -2.16
C TYR A 202 4.96 -15.09 -2.57
N TRP A 203 4.27 -14.55 -3.59
CA TRP A 203 4.44 -13.14 -3.97
C TRP A 203 3.98 -12.19 -2.85
N PHE A 204 2.86 -12.52 -2.22
CA PHE A 204 2.34 -11.74 -1.10
C PHE A 204 3.26 -11.81 0.12
N ILE A 205 3.78 -13.00 0.44
CA ILE A 205 4.76 -13.22 1.52
C ILE A 205 6.02 -12.39 1.28
N ALA A 206 6.57 -12.43 0.06
CA ALA A 206 7.76 -11.66 -0.29
C ALA A 206 7.54 -10.14 -0.08
N ALA A 207 6.41 -9.60 -0.53
CA ALA A 207 6.07 -8.21 -0.32
C ALA A 207 5.89 -7.85 1.16
N ALA A 208 5.29 -8.75 1.96
CA ALA A 208 5.12 -8.54 3.41
C ALA A 208 6.47 -8.51 4.14
N ILE A 209 7.41 -9.39 3.78
CA ILE A 209 8.77 -9.40 4.32
C ILE A 209 9.50 -8.09 3.97
N ILE A 210 9.40 -7.63 2.73
CA ILE A 210 10.00 -6.36 2.29
C ILE A 210 9.44 -5.19 3.09
N SER A 211 8.13 -5.13 3.28
CA SER A 211 7.49 -4.06 4.05
C SER A 211 7.86 -4.11 5.54
N LEU A 212 7.95 -5.29 6.15
CA LEU A 212 8.41 -5.44 7.53
C LEU A 212 9.87 -5.02 7.69
N ALA A 213 10.74 -5.36 6.74
CA ALA A 213 12.14 -4.92 6.74
C ALA A 213 12.26 -3.39 6.58
N ALA A 214 11.41 -2.77 5.77
CA ALA A 214 11.33 -1.32 5.63
C ALA A 214 10.85 -0.66 6.94
N LEU A 215 9.81 -1.22 7.59
CA LEU A 215 9.29 -0.75 8.87
C LEU A 215 10.32 -0.85 10.00
N ALA A 216 11.14 -1.91 10.01
CA ALA A 216 12.22 -2.07 10.99
C ALA A 216 13.30 -0.97 10.86
N ARG A 217 13.55 -0.49 9.63
CA ARG A 217 14.52 0.59 9.36
C ARG A 217 13.95 1.99 9.51
N LEU A 218 12.67 2.11 9.81
CA LEU A 218 12.02 3.41 10.00
C LEU A 218 12.54 4.06 11.29
N PRO A 219 13.12 5.27 11.25
CA PRO A 219 13.54 5.98 12.45
C PRO A 219 12.32 6.26 13.35
N ASP A 220 12.50 6.14 14.67
CA ASP A 220 11.43 6.29 15.67
C ASP A 220 10.88 7.73 15.83
N ARG A 221 11.08 8.60 14.84
CA ARG A 221 10.51 9.96 14.81
C ARG A 221 8.98 10.01 14.74
N ALA A 222 8.30 8.85 14.82
CA ALA A 222 6.85 8.73 14.79
C ALA A 222 6.13 9.36 16.02
N ARG A 223 6.86 9.88 17.01
CA ARG A 223 6.32 10.63 18.16
C ARG A 223 6.49 12.15 18.07
N GLU A 224 7.25 12.65 17.14
CA GLU A 224 7.33 14.11 16.93
C GLU A 224 6.01 14.58 16.32
N LYS A 225 5.26 15.38 17.09
CA LYS A 225 4.13 16.15 16.62
C LYS A 225 4.59 16.92 15.37
N ILE A 226 3.82 16.81 14.32
CA ILE A 226 3.99 17.66 13.13
C ILE A 226 3.52 19.06 13.57
N ASP A 227 4.48 19.89 13.99
CA ASP A 227 4.24 21.30 14.20
C ASP A 227 4.09 22.03 12.85
#